data_ba4e55afc061747ea749ea35ac189b2d
#
_entry.id   ba4e55afc061747ea749ea35ac189b2d
#
_cell.length_a   1.000
_cell.length_b   1.000
_cell.length_c   1.000
_cell.angle_alpha   90.00
_cell.angle_beta   90.00
_cell.angle_gamma   90.00
#
_symmetry.space_group_name_H-M   'P 1'
#
loop_
_entity.id
_entity.type
_entity.pdbx_description
1 polymer ?
#
loop_
_entity_poly.entity_id
_entity_poly.type
_entity_poly.pdbx_seq_one_letter_code
_entity_poly.pdbx_strand_id
1 'polypeptide(L)'
;MIRLIDKRKPSLMRKIIVAVGLLALVASPLQASSDTKYKNISRQLVVKANVALRALEIDEARLLFERALVAYPANTNALLGLGRTHEAKGQVGRGLKYYRQALEIEPNDMGALEVQALAFLKREMLDRADANRAKLVRLCPNGCTALENVETALEAYLAEDKIAANAAIVMPTEAKENP
;
A
#
# COMPACT_ATOMS: atom_id res chain seq x y z
N MET A 1 46.49 -28.69 56.32
CA MET A 1 47.09 -27.51 55.67
C MET A 1 46.03 -26.93 54.75
N ILE A 2 45.24 -25.97 55.25
CA ILE A 2 44.17 -25.33 54.50
C ILE A 2 44.70 -23.98 54.02
N ARG A 3 44.84 -23.79 52.70
CA ARG A 3 45.21 -22.49 52.10
C ARG A 3 43.97 -21.58 52.06
N LEU A 4 44.06 -20.50 52.82
CA LEU A 4 43.16 -19.35 52.78
C LEU A 4 43.19 -18.71 51.39
N ILE A 5 42.03 -18.71 50.71
CA ILE A 5 41.82 -17.99 49.46
C ILE A 5 41.64 -16.49 49.80
N ASP A 6 42.58 -15.68 49.37
CA ASP A 6 42.54 -14.23 49.56
C ASP A 6 41.37 -13.60 48.78
N LYS A 7 40.39 -13.11 49.51
CA LYS A 7 39.14 -12.47 49.02
C LYS A 7 39.31 -10.96 48.83
N ARG A 8 40.41 -10.47 48.29
CA ARG A 8 40.57 -9.03 48.15
C ARG A 8 41.27 -8.64 46.88
N LYS A 9 40.46 -8.45 45.81
CA LYS A 9 40.54 -7.31 44.86
C LYS A 9 39.46 -7.53 43.78
N PRO A 10 38.43 -6.68 43.69
CA PRO A 10 37.57 -6.71 42.51
C PRO A 10 38.45 -6.30 41.34
N SER A 11 38.64 -7.20 40.37
CA SER A 11 39.54 -6.97 39.22
C SER A 11 39.08 -5.73 38.45
N LEU A 12 40.04 -4.97 37.97
CA LEU A 12 39.82 -3.77 37.13
C LEU A 12 38.82 -4.04 36.02
N MET A 13 38.79 -5.26 35.47
CA MET A 13 37.83 -5.73 34.48
C MET A 13 36.35 -5.65 34.95
N ARG A 14 36.08 -5.93 36.20
CA ARG A 14 34.71 -5.89 36.75
C ARG A 14 34.20 -4.45 36.88
N LYS A 15 35.08 -3.51 37.16
CA LYS A 15 34.78 -2.07 37.22
C LYS A 15 34.56 -1.48 35.81
N ILE A 16 35.29 -1.97 34.81
CA ILE A 16 35.13 -1.57 33.39
C ILE A 16 33.81 -2.08 32.83
N ILE A 17 33.42 -3.31 33.13
CA ILE A 17 32.14 -3.89 32.66
C ILE A 17 30.95 -3.14 33.26
N VAL A 18 31.00 -2.75 34.54
CA VAL A 18 29.96 -1.95 35.18
C VAL A 18 29.88 -0.54 34.59
N ALA A 19 31.04 0.08 34.32
CA ALA A 19 31.07 1.43 33.71
C ALA A 19 30.57 1.46 32.24
N VAL A 20 30.88 0.43 31.46
CA VAL A 20 30.38 0.29 30.07
C VAL A 20 28.89 -0.05 30.05
N GLY A 21 28.40 -0.85 31.00
CA GLY A 21 26.97 -1.16 31.16
C GLY A 21 26.11 0.05 31.54
N LEU A 22 26.66 1.00 32.32
CA LEU A 22 25.94 2.23 32.68
C LEU A 22 25.90 3.27 31.56
N LEU A 23 26.88 3.27 30.64
CA LEU A 23 26.91 4.20 29.50
C LEU A 23 25.94 3.82 28.37
N ALA A 24 25.52 2.57 28.28
CA ALA A 24 24.55 2.08 27.26
C ALA A 24 23.10 2.43 27.56
N LEU A 25 22.78 2.91 28.76
CA LEU A 25 21.39 3.21 29.21
C LEU A 25 20.94 4.65 28.96
N VAL A 26 21.79 5.51 28.35
CA VAL A 26 21.45 6.93 28.10
C VAL A 26 21.18 7.23 26.63
N ALA A 27 21.20 6.22 25.75
CA ALA A 27 20.93 6.42 24.33
C ALA A 27 19.48 6.08 23.98
N SER A 28 18.64 7.11 23.87
CA SER A 28 17.55 7.23 22.89
C SER A 28 16.15 7.53 23.40
N PRO A 29 15.81 8.73 23.85
CA PRO A 29 14.46 9.25 23.64
C PRO A 29 14.35 10.19 22.41
N LEU A 30 15.48 10.64 21.82
CA LEU A 30 15.42 11.67 20.77
C LEU A 30 14.95 11.15 19.40
N GLN A 31 15.14 9.88 19.07
CA GLN A 31 14.75 9.34 17.76
C GLN A 31 13.23 9.11 17.63
N ALA A 32 12.56 8.71 18.68
CA ALA A 32 11.11 8.46 18.67
C ALA A 32 10.26 9.73 18.41
N SER A 33 10.73 10.90 18.86
CA SER A 33 10.01 12.16 18.69
C SER A 33 10.08 12.71 17.26
N SER A 34 11.21 12.52 16.58
CA SER A 34 11.38 12.94 15.18
C SER A 34 10.54 12.11 14.22
N ASP A 35 10.50 10.79 14.39
CA ASP A 35 9.70 9.89 13.56
C ASP A 35 8.21 10.22 13.62
N THR A 36 7.68 10.47 14.82
CA THR A 36 6.28 10.88 15.00
C THR A 36 5.97 12.21 14.30
N LYS A 37 6.88 13.17 14.34
CA LYS A 37 6.72 14.47 13.67
C LYS A 37 6.60 14.29 12.14
N TYR A 38 7.49 13.54 11.53
CA TYR A 38 7.48 13.31 10.08
C TYR A 38 6.26 12.49 9.63
N LYS A 39 5.82 11.51 10.39
CA LYS A 39 4.55 10.79 10.17
C LYS A 39 3.35 11.73 10.20
N ASN A 40 3.32 12.68 11.13
CA ASN A 40 2.24 13.66 11.21
C ASN A 40 2.25 14.63 10.01
N ILE A 41 3.42 15.11 9.59
CA ILE A 41 3.58 15.93 8.38
C ILE A 41 3.09 15.17 7.16
N SER A 42 3.50 13.92 6.99
CA SER A 42 3.07 13.06 5.89
C SER A 42 1.55 12.90 5.85
N ARG A 43 0.91 12.63 6.99
CA ARG A 43 -0.56 12.52 7.07
C ARG A 43 -1.27 13.81 6.66
N GLN A 44 -0.78 14.97 7.13
CA GLN A 44 -1.36 16.27 6.75
C GLN A 44 -1.22 16.53 5.24
N LEU A 45 -0.09 16.17 4.63
CA LEU A 45 0.11 16.27 3.18
C LEU A 45 -0.85 15.37 2.41
N VAL A 46 -1.09 14.13 2.89
CA VAL A 46 -2.10 13.21 2.30
C VAL A 46 -3.50 13.82 2.36
N VAL A 47 -3.88 14.45 3.48
CA VAL A 47 -5.21 15.12 3.58
C VAL A 47 -5.32 16.21 2.52
N LYS A 48 -4.33 17.09 2.38
CA LYS A 48 -4.32 18.15 1.35
C LYS A 48 -4.33 17.56 -0.06
N ALA A 49 -3.54 16.53 -0.30
CA ALA A 49 -3.48 15.84 -1.59
C ALA A 49 -4.84 15.25 -1.98
N ASN A 50 -5.57 14.66 -1.02
CA ASN A 50 -6.92 14.14 -1.28
C ASN A 50 -7.93 15.25 -1.58
N VAL A 51 -7.77 16.45 -1.02
CA VAL A 51 -8.59 17.61 -1.39
C VAL A 51 -8.33 18.02 -2.83
N ALA A 52 -7.07 18.18 -3.22
CA ALA A 52 -6.68 18.51 -4.59
C ALA A 52 -7.15 17.42 -5.60
N LEU A 53 -7.03 16.14 -5.24
CA LEU A 53 -7.49 15.04 -6.08
C LEU A 53 -9.01 15.10 -6.33
N ARG A 54 -9.81 15.43 -5.30
CA ARG A 54 -11.25 15.60 -5.45
C ARG A 54 -11.61 16.86 -6.27
N ALA A 55 -10.76 17.88 -6.23
CA ALA A 55 -10.89 19.07 -7.07
C ALA A 55 -10.41 18.85 -8.52
N LEU A 56 -9.98 17.63 -8.86
CA LEU A 56 -9.38 17.26 -10.14
C LEU A 56 -8.07 18.00 -10.46
N GLU A 57 -7.43 18.57 -9.45
CA GLU A 57 -6.10 19.19 -9.50
C GLU A 57 -5.03 18.08 -9.43
N ILE A 58 -4.96 17.24 -10.47
CA ILE A 58 -4.24 15.97 -10.44
C ILE A 58 -2.73 16.17 -10.24
N ASP A 59 -2.13 17.21 -10.85
CA ASP A 59 -0.69 17.46 -10.71
C ASP A 59 -0.34 17.99 -9.32
N GLU A 60 -1.17 18.83 -8.72
CA GLU A 60 -1.00 19.29 -7.35
C GLU A 60 -1.17 18.13 -6.36
N ALA A 61 -2.21 17.29 -6.54
CA ALA A 61 -2.40 16.10 -5.73
C ALA A 61 -1.17 15.18 -5.79
N ARG A 62 -0.62 14.94 -6.98
CA ARG A 62 0.58 14.11 -7.17
C ARG A 62 1.77 14.67 -6.38
N LEU A 63 2.04 15.98 -6.54
CA LEU A 63 3.15 16.63 -5.83
C LEU A 63 3.02 16.51 -4.30
N LEU A 64 1.81 16.70 -3.77
CA LEU A 64 1.54 16.59 -2.34
C LEU A 64 1.71 15.16 -1.82
N PHE A 65 1.28 14.12 -2.58
CA PHE A 65 1.53 12.72 -2.22
C PHE A 65 3.03 12.38 -2.28
N GLU A 66 3.77 12.84 -3.29
CA GLU A 66 5.22 12.66 -3.37
C GLU A 66 5.92 13.28 -2.15
N ARG A 67 5.55 14.51 -1.77
CA ARG A 67 6.08 15.16 -0.55
C ARG A 67 5.70 14.40 0.72
N ALA A 68 4.53 13.79 0.77
CA ALA A 68 4.12 12.93 1.88
C ALA A 68 5.05 11.71 2.02
N LEU A 69 5.44 11.07 0.92
CA LEU A 69 6.40 9.96 0.92
C LEU A 69 7.82 10.39 1.26
N VAL A 70 8.23 11.61 0.88
CA VAL A 70 9.52 12.17 1.33
C VAL A 70 9.54 12.33 2.85
N ALA A 71 8.42 12.78 3.45
CA ALA A 71 8.32 12.92 4.90
C ALA A 71 8.22 11.56 5.62
N TYR A 72 7.48 10.62 5.06
CA TYR A 72 7.33 9.27 5.61
C TYR A 72 7.15 8.24 4.47
N PRO A 73 8.22 7.54 4.06
CA PRO A 73 8.21 6.62 2.91
C PRO A 73 7.24 5.44 3.04
N ALA A 74 6.93 5.00 4.25
CA ALA A 74 5.99 3.91 4.51
C ALA A 74 4.53 4.36 4.65
N ASN A 75 4.16 5.55 4.13
CA ASN A 75 2.78 6.01 4.14
C ASN A 75 1.98 5.36 3.01
N THR A 76 1.28 4.27 3.31
CA THR A 76 0.45 3.52 2.35
C THR A 76 -0.63 4.39 1.73
N ASN A 77 -1.26 5.31 2.47
CA ASN A 77 -2.25 6.24 1.93
C ASN A 77 -1.66 7.19 0.87
N ALA A 78 -0.40 7.59 1.02
CA ALA A 78 0.28 8.40 0.00
C ALA A 78 0.57 7.58 -1.27
N LEU A 79 0.96 6.31 -1.12
CA LEU A 79 1.13 5.38 -2.24
C LEU A 79 -0.20 5.15 -2.97
N LEU A 80 -1.29 4.89 -2.24
CA LEU A 80 -2.63 4.75 -2.84
C LEU A 80 -3.05 6.02 -3.58
N GLY A 81 -2.77 7.19 -2.99
CA GLY A 81 -3.03 8.48 -3.62
C GLY A 81 -2.26 8.66 -4.94
N LEU A 82 -0.96 8.34 -4.98
CA LEU A 82 -0.18 8.36 -6.23
C LEU A 82 -0.73 7.39 -7.27
N GLY A 83 -1.14 6.19 -6.86
CA GLY A 83 -1.81 5.23 -7.74
C GLY A 83 -3.03 5.86 -8.42
N ARG A 84 -3.90 6.48 -7.63
CA ARG A 84 -5.12 7.16 -8.13
C ARG A 84 -4.80 8.35 -9.04
N THR A 85 -3.76 9.16 -8.74
CA THR A 85 -3.37 10.27 -9.64
C THR A 85 -2.85 9.77 -10.98
N HIS A 86 -2.15 8.63 -11.02
CA HIS A 86 -1.74 8.00 -12.27
C HIS A 86 -2.93 7.42 -13.04
N GLU A 87 -3.88 6.78 -12.35
CA GLU A 87 -5.10 6.30 -13.00
C GLU A 87 -5.93 7.45 -13.60
N ALA A 88 -6.06 8.56 -12.88
CA ALA A 88 -6.76 9.75 -13.39
C ALA A 88 -6.13 10.31 -14.69
N LYS A 89 -4.86 10.02 -14.93
CA LYS A 89 -4.14 10.32 -16.18
C LYS A 89 -4.17 9.18 -17.21
N GLY A 90 -4.99 8.14 -17.01
CA GLY A 90 -5.05 6.97 -17.88
C GLY A 90 -3.85 6.01 -17.73
N GLN A 91 -2.94 6.26 -16.78
CA GLN A 91 -1.72 5.50 -16.59
C GLN A 91 -1.93 4.35 -15.58
N VAL A 92 -2.94 3.50 -15.82
CA VAL A 92 -3.36 2.42 -14.89
C VAL A 92 -2.20 1.51 -14.49
N GLY A 93 -1.30 1.16 -15.42
CA GLY A 93 -0.14 0.33 -15.12
C GLY A 93 0.83 0.97 -14.11
N ARG A 94 0.96 2.30 -14.12
CA ARG A 94 1.74 3.03 -13.10
C ARG A 94 0.99 3.05 -11.76
N GLY A 95 -0.32 3.22 -11.79
CA GLY A 95 -1.17 3.12 -10.60
C GLY A 95 -0.99 1.78 -9.89
N LEU A 96 -1.08 0.68 -10.62
CA LEU A 96 -0.87 -0.68 -10.11
C LEU A 96 0.49 -0.88 -9.44
N LYS A 97 1.56 -0.20 -9.90
CA LYS A 97 2.87 -0.25 -9.23
C LYS A 97 2.79 0.31 -7.81
N TYR A 98 2.14 1.45 -7.62
CA TYR A 98 1.99 2.07 -6.30
C TYR A 98 1.08 1.27 -5.38
N TYR A 99 -0.01 0.69 -5.88
CA TYR A 99 -0.89 -0.18 -5.11
C TYR A 99 -0.17 -1.44 -4.62
N ARG A 100 0.69 -2.03 -5.47
CA ARG A 100 1.54 -3.14 -5.05
C ARG A 100 2.50 -2.73 -3.93
N GLN A 101 3.18 -1.58 -4.05
CA GLN A 101 4.06 -1.08 -2.99
C GLN A 101 3.32 -0.87 -1.67
N ALA A 102 2.08 -0.35 -1.70
CA ALA A 102 1.26 -0.23 -0.50
C ALA A 102 0.99 -1.59 0.14
N LEU A 103 0.64 -2.61 -0.67
CA LEU A 103 0.39 -3.98 -0.20
C LEU A 103 1.66 -4.74 0.23
N GLU A 104 2.84 -4.33 -0.22
CA GLU A 104 4.12 -4.83 0.31
C GLU A 104 4.37 -4.34 1.74
N ILE A 105 3.89 -3.14 2.09
CA ILE A 105 3.98 -2.56 3.44
C ILE A 105 2.85 -3.07 4.32
N GLU A 106 1.61 -3.01 3.84
CA GLU A 106 0.40 -3.43 4.55
C GLU A 106 -0.38 -4.47 3.71
N PRO A 107 0.01 -5.76 3.79
CA PRO A 107 -0.56 -6.78 2.92
C PRO A 107 -2.08 -6.98 3.05
N ASN A 108 -2.66 -6.61 4.18
CA ASN A 108 -4.09 -6.77 4.47
C ASN A 108 -4.87 -5.45 4.45
N ASP A 109 -4.31 -4.39 3.88
CA ASP A 109 -5.04 -3.14 3.67
C ASP A 109 -6.18 -3.38 2.66
N MET A 110 -7.42 -3.35 3.16
CA MET A 110 -8.62 -3.61 2.36
C MET A 110 -8.82 -2.54 1.29
N GLY A 111 -8.50 -1.28 1.58
CA GLY A 111 -8.58 -0.20 0.59
C GLY A 111 -7.57 -0.35 -0.55
N ALA A 112 -6.35 -0.82 -0.23
CA ALA A 112 -5.34 -1.12 -1.24
C ALA A 112 -5.74 -2.31 -2.13
N LEU A 113 -6.30 -3.38 -1.52
CA LEU A 113 -6.83 -4.53 -2.25
C LEU A 113 -7.97 -4.14 -3.18
N GLU A 114 -8.90 -3.29 -2.71
CA GLU A 114 -10.01 -2.75 -3.50
C GLU A 114 -9.49 -2.00 -4.73
N VAL A 115 -8.72 -0.93 -4.53
CA VAL A 115 -8.26 -0.10 -5.67
C VAL A 115 -7.38 -0.87 -6.64
N GLN A 116 -6.61 -1.84 -6.15
CA GLN A 116 -5.80 -2.70 -7.00
C GLN A 116 -6.68 -3.66 -7.82
N ALA A 117 -7.74 -4.23 -7.25
CA ALA A 117 -8.69 -5.09 -7.96
C ALA A 117 -9.40 -4.30 -9.07
N LEU A 118 -9.91 -3.10 -8.76
CA LEU A 118 -10.54 -2.22 -9.74
C LEU A 118 -9.59 -1.83 -10.87
N ALA A 119 -8.31 -1.56 -10.56
CA ALA A 119 -7.29 -1.27 -11.56
C ALA A 119 -6.93 -2.50 -12.42
N PHE A 120 -7.00 -3.71 -11.87
CA PHE A 120 -6.84 -4.94 -12.64
C PHE A 120 -7.98 -5.15 -13.63
N LEU A 121 -9.25 -4.88 -13.24
CA LEU A 121 -10.40 -4.94 -14.17
C LEU A 121 -10.24 -3.96 -15.33
N LYS A 122 -9.81 -2.72 -15.08
CA LYS A 122 -9.48 -1.74 -16.13
C LYS A 122 -8.41 -2.20 -17.12
N ARG A 123 -7.65 -3.24 -16.75
CA ARG A 123 -6.60 -3.85 -17.58
C ARG A 123 -6.97 -5.25 -18.06
N GLU A 124 -8.24 -5.64 -17.92
CA GLU A 124 -8.75 -6.95 -18.34
C GLU A 124 -8.01 -8.14 -17.66
N MET A 125 -7.49 -7.89 -16.44
CA MET A 125 -6.75 -8.89 -15.66
C MET A 125 -7.66 -9.53 -14.61
N LEU A 126 -8.72 -10.21 -15.08
CA LEU A 126 -9.79 -10.75 -14.25
C LEU A 126 -9.29 -11.66 -13.12
N ASP A 127 -8.38 -12.59 -13.41
CA ASP A 127 -7.84 -13.54 -12.40
C ASP A 127 -7.19 -12.81 -11.22
N ARG A 128 -6.51 -11.69 -11.50
CA ARG A 128 -5.86 -10.89 -10.46
C ARG A 128 -6.87 -10.10 -9.63
N ALA A 129 -7.91 -9.59 -10.26
CA ALA A 129 -8.99 -8.91 -9.57
C ALA A 129 -9.71 -9.90 -8.63
N ASP A 130 -10.03 -11.11 -9.11
CA ASP A 130 -10.66 -12.15 -8.32
C ASP A 130 -9.77 -12.64 -7.15
N ALA A 131 -8.45 -12.73 -7.34
CA ALA A 131 -7.53 -13.04 -6.25
C ALA A 131 -7.60 -12.02 -5.12
N ASN A 132 -7.70 -10.72 -5.43
CA ASN A 132 -7.89 -9.67 -4.43
C ASN A 132 -9.27 -9.76 -3.76
N ARG A 133 -10.34 -10.01 -4.54
CA ARG A 133 -11.69 -10.27 -4.01
C ARG A 133 -11.67 -11.43 -3.02
N ALA A 134 -11.10 -12.57 -3.41
CA ALA A 134 -10.98 -13.73 -2.54
C ALA A 134 -10.21 -13.44 -1.23
N LYS A 135 -9.25 -12.52 -1.28
CA LYS A 135 -8.55 -12.04 -0.07
C LYS A 135 -9.45 -11.15 0.78
N LEU A 136 -10.22 -10.24 0.18
CA LEU A 136 -11.20 -9.41 0.88
C LEU A 136 -12.26 -10.25 1.58
N VAL A 137 -12.79 -11.30 0.94
CA VAL A 137 -13.75 -12.24 1.58
C VAL A 137 -13.19 -12.83 2.87
N ARG A 138 -11.90 -13.18 2.89
CA ARG A 138 -11.26 -13.71 4.12
C ARG A 138 -11.05 -12.64 5.19
N LEU A 139 -10.81 -11.39 4.81
CA LEU A 139 -10.54 -10.27 5.73
C LEU A 139 -11.84 -9.70 6.34
N CYS A 140 -12.94 -9.73 5.60
CA CYS A 140 -14.24 -9.24 6.04
C CYS A 140 -15.36 -10.26 5.76
N PRO A 141 -15.43 -11.36 6.52
CA PRO A 141 -16.38 -12.46 6.27
C PRO A 141 -17.86 -12.06 6.44
N ASN A 142 -18.13 -10.96 7.11
CA ASN A 142 -19.47 -10.40 7.28
C ASN A 142 -19.82 -9.30 6.24
N GLY A 143 -18.99 -9.15 5.20
CA GLY A 143 -19.12 -8.07 4.23
C GLY A 143 -18.38 -6.78 4.66
N CYS A 144 -18.00 -5.98 3.70
CA CYS A 144 -17.44 -4.64 3.89
C CYS A 144 -17.49 -3.88 2.55
N THR A 145 -17.48 -2.55 2.61
CA THR A 145 -17.56 -1.69 1.42
C THR A 145 -16.52 -2.02 0.36
N ALA A 146 -15.28 -2.34 0.78
CA ALA A 146 -14.22 -2.71 -0.16
C ALA A 146 -14.56 -3.98 -0.96
N LEU A 147 -15.17 -5.00 -0.32
CA LEU A 147 -15.60 -6.22 -0.97
C LEU A 147 -16.79 -5.93 -1.90
N GLU A 148 -17.80 -5.22 -1.41
CA GLU A 148 -18.99 -4.84 -2.19
C GLU A 148 -18.64 -4.08 -3.46
N ASN A 149 -17.72 -3.12 -3.37
CA ASN A 149 -17.25 -2.34 -4.53
C ASN A 149 -16.56 -3.24 -5.58
N VAL A 150 -15.73 -4.18 -5.13
CA VAL A 150 -15.04 -5.11 -6.03
C VAL A 150 -16.01 -6.09 -6.67
N GLU A 151 -16.96 -6.63 -5.92
CA GLU A 151 -17.99 -7.55 -6.43
C GLU A 151 -18.89 -6.86 -7.46
N THR A 152 -19.37 -5.66 -7.16
CA THR A 152 -20.15 -4.85 -8.11
C THR A 152 -19.37 -4.58 -9.41
N ALA A 153 -18.09 -4.25 -9.32
CA ALA A 153 -17.26 -3.99 -10.49
C ALA A 153 -16.99 -5.28 -11.30
N LEU A 154 -16.84 -6.42 -10.65
CA LEU A 154 -16.70 -7.73 -11.31
C LEU A 154 -17.98 -8.13 -12.04
N GLU A 155 -19.13 -7.96 -11.42
CA GLU A 155 -20.43 -8.23 -12.04
C GLU A 155 -20.63 -7.37 -13.30
N ALA A 156 -20.33 -6.07 -13.22
CA ALA A 156 -20.41 -5.16 -14.36
C ALA A 156 -19.47 -5.59 -15.51
N TYR A 157 -18.22 -5.92 -15.19
CA TYR A 157 -17.24 -6.40 -16.15
C TYR A 157 -17.72 -7.67 -16.88
N LEU A 158 -18.22 -8.66 -16.14
CA LEU A 158 -18.72 -9.91 -16.71
C LEU A 158 -20.00 -9.72 -17.53
N ALA A 159 -20.82 -8.73 -17.21
CA ALA A 159 -22.01 -8.39 -18.00
C ALA A 159 -21.62 -7.77 -19.35
N GLU A 160 -20.64 -6.87 -19.38
CA GLU A 160 -20.09 -6.26 -20.59
C GLU A 160 -19.45 -7.31 -21.50
N ASP A 161 -18.65 -8.22 -20.96
CA ASP A 161 -18.01 -9.31 -21.71
C ASP A 161 -19.04 -10.24 -22.38
N LYS A 162 -20.12 -10.60 -21.69
CA LYS A 162 -21.24 -11.39 -22.24
C LYS A 162 -21.93 -10.65 -23.40
N ILE A 163 -22.15 -9.35 -23.25
CA ILE A 163 -22.77 -8.54 -24.32
C ILE A 163 -21.86 -8.49 -25.54
N ALA A 164 -20.56 -8.27 -25.37
CA ALA A 164 -19.57 -8.26 -26.44
C ALA A 164 -19.49 -9.62 -27.16
N ALA A 165 -19.47 -10.72 -26.41
CA ALA A 165 -19.46 -12.07 -26.96
C ALA A 165 -20.73 -12.36 -27.79
N ASN A 166 -21.91 -11.99 -27.30
CA ASN A 166 -23.16 -12.15 -28.03
C ASN A 166 -23.23 -11.29 -29.30
N ALA A 167 -22.72 -10.06 -29.26
CA ALA A 167 -22.67 -9.18 -30.41
C ALA A 167 -21.74 -9.73 -31.52
N ALA A 168 -20.62 -10.33 -31.14
CA ALA A 168 -19.68 -10.97 -32.08
C ALA A 168 -20.29 -12.20 -32.80
N ILE A 169 -21.22 -12.91 -32.14
CA ILE A 169 -21.94 -14.06 -32.74
C ILE A 169 -22.99 -13.59 -33.75
N VAL A 170 -23.59 -12.42 -33.54
CA VAL A 170 -24.69 -11.90 -34.39
C VAL A 170 -24.15 -11.17 -35.64
N MET A 171 -22.89 -10.74 -35.69
CA MET A 171 -22.31 -10.16 -36.92
C MET A 171 -22.05 -11.27 -37.96
N PRO A 172 -22.78 -11.29 -39.12
CA PRO A 172 -22.46 -12.26 -40.16
C PRO A 172 -21.05 -11.93 -40.68
N THR A 173 -20.22 -12.92 -40.82
CA THR A 173 -19.03 -12.84 -41.64
C THR A 173 -19.48 -12.44 -43.04
N GLU A 174 -19.32 -11.17 -43.43
CA GLU A 174 -19.41 -10.79 -44.83
C GLU A 174 -18.37 -11.63 -45.55
N ALA A 175 -18.90 -12.65 -46.22
CA ALA A 175 -18.11 -13.45 -47.16
C ALA A 175 -17.48 -12.47 -48.14
N LYS A 176 -16.16 -12.41 -48.20
CA LYS A 176 -15.42 -11.85 -49.33
C LYS A 176 -15.82 -12.65 -50.56
N GLU A 177 -16.84 -12.19 -51.26
CA GLU A 177 -17.01 -12.52 -52.64
C GLU A 177 -15.86 -11.87 -53.40
N ASN A 178 -14.94 -12.67 -53.82
CA ASN A 178 -13.83 -12.25 -54.69
C ASN A 178 -14.31 -12.49 -56.13
N PRO A 179 -14.28 -11.47 -57.02
CA PRO A 179 -14.62 -11.62 -58.43
C PRO A 179 -13.58 -12.41 -59.24
#